data_fb6851e1f619eb31c47aba2f1786c1eb
#
_entry.id   fb6851e1f619eb31c47aba2f1786c1eb
#
_cell.length_a   1.000
_cell.length_b   1.000
_cell.length_c   1.000
_cell.angle_alpha   90.00
_cell.angle_beta   90.00
_cell.angle_gamma   90.00
#
_symmetry.space_group_name_H-M   'P 1'
#
loop_
_entity.id
_entity.type
_entity.pdbx_description
1 polymer ?
#
loop_
_entity_poly.entity_id
_entity_poly.type
_entity_poly.pdbx_seq_one_letter_code
_entity_poly.pdbx_strand_id
1 'polypeptide(L)'
;MTRHTITLVVNGAPRTATVDARLSLLDCLRGEWGLTGTHAGCEHGACGACTVLLEGEPVRSCLLLAVQADGARVTTIEGLATGEDLHPVQQGFWECHGLQCGFCTPGMVLTAVDLLARVPDPSEAEIRQALAGNLCMCTXXXXXXXXXXXPRSARRSRAAHA
;
A
#
# COMPACT_ATOMS: atom_id res chain seq x y z
N MET A 1 -7.71 -30.88 -1.22
CA MET A 1 -7.69 -29.42 -1.05
C MET A 1 -8.38 -28.81 -2.26
N THR A 2 -9.34 -27.91 -2.03
CA THR A 2 -10.11 -27.30 -3.12
C THR A 2 -9.29 -26.15 -3.71
N ARG A 3 -9.00 -26.25 -4.99
CA ARG A 3 -8.28 -25.20 -5.72
C ARG A 3 -9.25 -24.38 -6.54
N HIS A 4 -9.02 -23.08 -6.59
CA HIS A 4 -9.86 -22.12 -7.30
C HIS A 4 -9.01 -21.31 -8.26
N THR A 5 -9.50 -21.13 -9.48
CA THR A 5 -8.87 -20.20 -10.42
C THR A 5 -9.48 -18.83 -10.19
N ILE A 6 -8.63 -17.85 -9.87
CA ILE A 6 -9.03 -16.47 -9.63
C ILE A 6 -8.34 -15.55 -10.64
N THR A 7 -8.96 -14.44 -10.94
CA THR A 7 -8.38 -13.40 -11.81
C THR A 7 -8.60 -12.04 -11.17
N LEU A 8 -7.52 -11.35 -10.86
CA LEU A 8 -7.53 -9.99 -10.31
C LEU A 8 -6.90 -9.02 -11.32
N VAL A 9 -7.27 -7.76 -11.24
CA VAL A 9 -6.55 -6.69 -11.96
C VAL A 9 -5.53 -6.11 -10.98
N VAL A 10 -4.27 -6.51 -11.12
CA VAL A 10 -3.21 -6.07 -10.19
C VAL A 10 -2.31 -5.06 -10.88
N ASN A 11 -2.26 -3.85 -10.33
CA ASN A 11 -1.47 -2.73 -10.87
C ASN A 11 -1.82 -2.47 -12.35
N GLY A 12 -3.12 -2.53 -12.67
CA GLY A 12 -3.64 -2.24 -14.00
C GLY A 12 -3.57 -3.41 -14.99
N ALA A 13 -2.99 -4.56 -14.59
CA ALA A 13 -2.87 -5.72 -15.49
C ALA A 13 -3.64 -6.93 -14.93
N PRO A 14 -4.36 -7.67 -15.76
CA PRO A 14 -5.04 -8.89 -15.29
C PRO A 14 -4.00 -9.97 -14.94
N ARG A 15 -4.18 -10.61 -13.79
CA ARG A 15 -3.34 -11.71 -13.31
C ARG A 15 -4.23 -12.87 -12.87
N THR A 16 -3.95 -14.05 -13.36
CA THR A 16 -4.70 -15.26 -13.04
C THR A 16 -3.80 -16.25 -12.31
N ALA A 17 -4.35 -16.90 -11.29
CA ALA A 17 -3.66 -17.95 -10.55
C ALA A 17 -4.65 -19.01 -10.09
N THR A 18 -4.18 -20.25 -9.93
CA THR A 18 -4.98 -21.33 -9.33
C THR A 18 -4.47 -21.56 -7.91
N VAL A 19 -5.27 -21.18 -6.93
CA VAL A 19 -4.85 -21.07 -5.53
C VAL A 19 -5.67 -22.00 -4.63
N ASP A 20 -5.11 -22.33 -3.46
CA ASP A 20 -5.87 -22.98 -2.39
C ASP A 20 -6.87 -21.98 -1.80
N ALA A 21 -8.06 -22.44 -1.43
CA ALA A 21 -9.11 -21.59 -0.85
C ALA A 21 -8.65 -20.82 0.39
N ARG A 22 -7.62 -21.32 1.10
CA ARG A 22 -7.12 -20.73 2.32
C ARG A 22 -5.95 -19.75 2.09
N LEU A 23 -5.48 -19.62 0.86
CA LEU A 23 -4.33 -18.73 0.57
C LEU A 23 -4.72 -17.28 0.83
N SER A 24 -3.91 -16.57 1.62
CA SER A 24 -4.16 -15.14 1.86
C SER A 24 -3.86 -14.34 0.57
N LEU A 25 -4.48 -13.16 0.45
CA LEU A 25 -4.14 -12.25 -0.65
C LEU A 25 -2.67 -11.85 -0.57
N LEU A 26 -2.13 -11.67 0.63
CA LEU A 26 -0.72 -11.37 0.87
C LEU A 26 0.18 -12.43 0.23
N ASP A 27 -0.08 -13.70 0.55
CA ASP A 27 0.75 -14.80 0.04
C ASP A 27 0.58 -14.97 -1.47
N CYS A 28 -0.62 -14.73 -1.97
CA CYS A 28 -0.88 -14.76 -3.41
C CYS A 28 -0.07 -13.69 -4.15
N LEU A 29 -0.11 -12.44 -3.66
CA LEU A 29 0.66 -11.35 -4.27
C LEU A 29 2.17 -11.67 -4.29
N ARG A 30 2.69 -12.15 -3.16
CA ARG A 30 4.11 -12.41 -2.99
C ARG A 30 4.57 -13.69 -3.71
N GLY A 31 3.81 -14.79 -3.53
CA GLY A 31 4.22 -16.12 -4.00
C GLY A 31 3.85 -16.42 -5.43
N GLU A 32 2.59 -16.13 -5.83
CA GLU A 32 2.12 -16.46 -7.17
C GLU A 32 2.54 -15.41 -8.21
N TRP A 33 2.63 -14.15 -7.79
CA TRP A 33 2.90 -13.04 -8.74
C TRP A 33 4.22 -12.31 -8.49
N GLY A 34 4.98 -12.67 -7.45
CA GLY A 34 6.31 -12.11 -7.19
C GLY A 34 6.30 -10.64 -6.73
N LEU A 35 5.15 -10.14 -6.27
CA LEU A 35 5.01 -8.74 -5.82
C LEU A 35 5.42 -8.64 -4.36
N THR A 36 6.72 -8.68 -4.12
CA THR A 36 7.30 -8.80 -2.77
C THR A 36 7.35 -7.49 -1.99
N GLY A 37 7.02 -6.36 -2.63
CA GLY A 37 6.91 -5.06 -1.94
C GLY A 37 5.79 -5.01 -0.92
N THR A 38 4.79 -5.90 -1.03
CA THR A 38 3.78 -6.08 0.02
C THR A 38 4.40 -6.98 1.09
N HIS A 39 4.74 -6.42 2.26
CA HIS A 39 5.54 -7.11 3.27
C HIS A 39 4.70 -7.95 4.24
N ALA A 40 5.19 -9.16 4.57
CA ALA A 40 4.59 -10.05 5.57
C ALA A 40 5.25 -9.79 6.94
N GLY A 41 4.55 -9.08 7.81
CA GLY A 41 5.08 -8.77 9.15
C GLY A 41 4.42 -9.60 10.25
N CYS A 42 3.19 -9.28 10.61
CA CYS A 42 2.50 -9.94 11.74
C CYS A 42 1.53 -11.04 11.32
N GLU A 43 1.01 -10.99 10.11
CA GLU A 43 0.05 -11.94 9.52
C GLU A 43 -1.27 -12.07 10.29
N HIS A 44 -1.57 -11.10 11.17
CA HIS A 44 -2.84 -11.07 11.92
C HIS A 44 -3.44 -9.65 11.97
N GLY A 45 -3.08 -8.79 10.99
CA GLY A 45 -3.72 -7.50 10.78
C GLY A 45 -3.21 -6.33 11.61
N ALA A 46 -2.29 -6.53 12.55
CA ALA A 46 -1.88 -5.50 13.51
C ALA A 46 -0.89 -4.49 12.94
N CYS A 47 0.13 -4.95 12.20
CA CYS A 47 1.29 -4.09 11.88
C CYS A 47 1.09 -3.17 10.67
N GLY A 48 0.21 -3.52 9.75
CA GLY A 48 -0.03 -2.71 8.54
C GLY A 48 0.99 -2.84 7.42
N ALA A 49 2.05 -3.64 7.59
CA ALA A 49 3.09 -3.79 6.56
C ALA A 49 2.55 -4.38 5.26
N CYS A 50 1.47 -5.16 5.34
CA CYS A 50 0.84 -5.83 4.20
C CYS A 50 -0.28 -5.01 3.55
N THR A 51 -0.40 -3.71 3.85
CA THR A 51 -1.46 -2.87 3.28
C THR A 51 -1.34 -2.81 1.76
N VAL A 52 -2.46 -3.04 1.08
CA VAL A 52 -2.64 -2.82 -0.36
C VAL A 52 -3.92 -2.00 -0.54
N LEU A 53 -4.15 -1.44 -1.73
CA LEU A 53 -5.44 -0.82 -2.04
C LEU A 53 -6.30 -1.84 -2.80
N LEU A 54 -7.43 -2.21 -2.22
CA LEU A 54 -8.43 -3.06 -2.86
C LEU A 54 -9.60 -2.16 -3.28
N GLU A 55 -9.86 -2.08 -4.57
CA GLU A 55 -10.85 -1.14 -5.13
C GLU A 55 -10.62 0.30 -4.66
N GLY A 56 -9.35 0.66 -4.43
CA GLY A 56 -8.95 2.00 -3.98
C GLY A 56 -8.90 2.18 -2.46
N GLU A 57 -9.39 1.22 -1.68
CA GLU A 57 -9.46 1.31 -0.22
C GLU A 57 -8.32 0.51 0.44
N PRO A 58 -7.67 1.04 1.48
CA PRO A 58 -6.56 0.33 2.12
C PRO A 58 -7.05 -0.86 2.95
N VAL A 59 -6.55 -2.04 2.62
CA VAL A 59 -6.88 -3.28 3.34
C VAL A 59 -5.62 -4.00 3.79
N ARG A 60 -5.74 -4.82 4.84
CA ARG A 60 -4.67 -5.70 5.32
C ARG A 60 -4.75 -7.01 4.53
N SER A 61 -3.90 -7.17 3.53
CA SER A 61 -3.95 -8.34 2.64
C SER A 61 -3.73 -9.67 3.36
N CYS A 62 -3.13 -9.65 4.54
CA CYS A 62 -2.98 -10.89 5.34
C CYS A 62 -4.29 -11.39 5.96
N LEU A 63 -5.31 -10.52 6.03
CA LEU A 63 -6.63 -10.87 6.59
C LEU A 63 -7.67 -11.22 5.53
N LEU A 64 -7.30 -11.08 4.26
CA LEU A 64 -8.20 -11.34 3.13
C LEU A 64 -7.72 -12.59 2.39
N LEU A 65 -8.63 -13.50 2.11
CA LEU A 65 -8.31 -14.67 1.27
C LEU A 65 -8.24 -14.25 -0.20
N ALA A 66 -7.31 -14.82 -0.95
CA ALA A 66 -7.14 -14.51 -2.36
C ALA A 66 -8.45 -14.75 -3.15
N VAL A 67 -9.19 -15.80 -2.79
CA VAL A 67 -10.47 -16.12 -3.44
C VAL A 67 -11.55 -15.05 -3.18
N GLN A 68 -11.47 -14.29 -2.08
CA GLN A 68 -12.42 -13.21 -1.80
C GLN A 68 -12.17 -11.99 -2.68
N ALA A 69 -10.96 -11.86 -3.21
CA ALA A 69 -10.58 -10.74 -4.06
C ALA A 69 -10.79 -11.03 -5.56
N ASP A 70 -11.33 -12.20 -5.91
CA ASP A 70 -11.55 -12.57 -7.32
C ASP A 70 -12.38 -11.50 -8.04
N GLY A 71 -11.91 -11.04 -9.20
CA GLY A 71 -12.54 -9.99 -9.99
C GLY A 71 -12.17 -8.56 -9.56
N ALA A 72 -11.51 -8.38 -8.42
CA ALA A 72 -11.24 -7.06 -7.87
C ALA A 72 -9.97 -6.43 -8.45
N ARG A 73 -9.87 -5.09 -8.27
CA ARG A 73 -8.66 -4.32 -8.59
C ARG A 73 -7.82 -4.16 -7.33
N VAL A 74 -6.54 -4.51 -7.45
CA VAL A 74 -5.57 -4.40 -6.36
C VAL A 74 -4.41 -3.50 -6.81
N THR A 75 -4.07 -2.50 -6.00
CA THR A 75 -2.86 -1.70 -6.20
C THR A 75 -1.88 -2.01 -5.09
N THR A 76 -0.68 -2.44 -5.47
CA THR A 76 0.44 -2.65 -4.56
C THR A 76 1.45 -1.52 -4.73
N ILE A 77 2.46 -1.49 -3.87
CA ILE A 77 3.49 -0.44 -3.92
C ILE A 77 4.19 -0.40 -5.29
N GLU A 78 4.35 -1.57 -5.94
CA GLU A 78 4.97 -1.67 -7.25
C GLU A 78 4.15 -0.97 -8.35
N GLY A 79 2.86 -0.76 -8.12
CA GLY A 79 1.98 -0.14 -9.11
C GLY A 79 1.85 1.37 -8.98
N LEU A 80 2.52 2.00 -8.02
CA LEU A 80 2.42 3.46 -7.83
C LEU A 80 3.35 4.24 -8.74
N ALA A 81 4.58 3.74 -8.94
CA ALA A 81 5.56 4.41 -9.79
C ALA A 81 5.22 4.20 -11.26
N THR A 82 5.53 5.17 -12.12
CA THR A 82 5.34 5.08 -13.58
C THR A 82 6.72 5.16 -14.23
N GLY A 83 7.23 4.01 -14.66
CA GLY A 83 8.60 3.93 -15.16
C GLY A 83 9.59 4.30 -14.06
N GLU A 84 10.42 5.31 -14.31
CA GLU A 84 11.41 5.78 -13.33
C GLU A 84 10.85 6.87 -12.41
N ASP A 85 9.63 7.37 -12.68
CA ASP A 85 9.05 8.46 -11.91
C ASP A 85 8.30 7.93 -10.69
N LEU A 86 8.81 8.25 -9.52
CA LEU A 86 8.17 7.90 -8.25
C LEU A 86 6.84 8.66 -8.09
N HIS A 87 5.87 7.99 -7.52
CA HIS A 87 4.64 8.66 -7.08
C HIS A 87 5.00 9.77 -6.07
N PRO A 88 4.32 10.94 -6.08
CA PRO A 88 4.67 12.05 -5.17
C PRO A 88 4.78 11.66 -3.70
N VAL A 89 3.96 10.72 -3.23
CA VAL A 89 4.06 10.24 -1.84
C VAL A 89 5.37 9.45 -1.64
N GLN A 90 5.75 8.60 -2.59
CA GLN A 90 7.02 7.86 -2.51
C GLN A 90 8.20 8.86 -2.48
N GLN A 91 8.15 9.88 -3.36
CA GLN A 91 9.16 10.92 -3.41
C GLN A 91 9.25 11.67 -2.07
N GLY A 92 8.09 12.01 -1.48
CA GLY A 92 8.04 12.68 -0.17
C GLY A 92 8.73 11.84 0.92
N PHE A 93 8.45 10.53 0.96
CA PHE A 93 9.14 9.63 1.91
C PHE A 93 10.65 9.64 1.69
N TRP A 94 11.08 9.65 0.43
CA TRP A 94 12.51 9.66 0.08
C TRP A 94 13.17 10.99 0.49
N GLU A 95 12.62 12.12 0.03
CA GLU A 95 13.21 13.46 0.24
C GLU A 95 13.20 13.89 1.70
N CYS A 96 12.18 13.49 2.46
CA CYS A 96 12.04 13.85 3.87
C CYS A 96 12.66 12.81 4.80
N HIS A 97 13.38 11.83 4.25
CA HIS A 97 14.02 10.75 5.02
C HIS A 97 13.00 10.02 5.94
N GLY A 98 11.79 9.78 5.43
CA GLY A 98 10.70 9.15 6.16
C GLY A 98 10.81 7.63 6.28
N LEU A 99 12.02 7.09 6.09
CA LEU A 99 12.26 5.64 6.17
C LEU A 99 13.70 5.36 6.61
N GLN A 100 13.89 4.21 7.25
CA GLN A 100 15.22 3.66 7.56
C GLN A 100 15.32 2.27 6.97
N CYS A 101 14.88 1.22 7.66
CA CYS A 101 14.95 -0.13 7.11
C CYS A 101 13.97 -0.36 5.93
N GLY A 102 12.94 0.47 5.80
CA GLY A 102 11.99 0.40 4.70
C GLY A 102 10.87 -0.62 4.85
N PHE A 103 10.88 -1.43 5.90
CA PHE A 103 9.92 -2.55 6.03
C PHE A 103 8.46 -2.07 6.13
N CYS A 104 8.19 -1.01 6.90
CA CYS A 104 6.84 -0.45 7.04
C CYS A 104 6.45 0.46 5.88
N THR A 105 7.42 0.88 5.06
CA THR A 105 7.25 1.97 4.10
C THR A 105 6.18 1.69 3.03
N PRO A 106 6.13 0.51 2.38
CA PRO A 106 5.09 0.27 1.37
C PRO A 106 3.67 0.44 1.91
N GLY A 107 3.41 -0.13 3.09
CA GLY A 107 2.09 -0.01 3.71
C GLY A 107 1.75 1.42 4.10
N MET A 108 2.72 2.17 4.63
CA MET A 108 2.52 3.58 4.98
C MET A 108 2.28 4.45 3.74
N VAL A 109 3.02 4.21 2.65
CA VAL A 109 2.86 4.96 1.41
C VAL A 109 1.45 4.75 0.85
N LEU A 110 0.97 3.49 0.78
CA LEU A 110 -0.38 3.22 0.26
C LEU A 110 -1.47 3.82 1.15
N THR A 111 -1.29 3.78 2.48
CA THR A 111 -2.20 4.43 3.43
C THR A 111 -2.22 5.95 3.21
N ALA A 112 -1.05 6.55 2.98
CA ALA A 112 -0.95 7.99 2.73
C ALA A 112 -1.56 8.38 1.38
N VAL A 113 -1.44 7.52 0.35
CA VAL A 113 -2.07 7.74 -0.96
C VAL A 113 -3.60 7.80 -0.79
N ASP A 114 -4.18 6.85 -0.06
CA ASP A 114 -5.61 6.85 0.24
C ASP A 114 -6.01 8.11 1.02
N LEU A 115 -5.27 8.46 2.06
CA LEU A 115 -5.57 9.67 2.85
C LEU A 115 -5.61 10.90 1.95
N LEU A 116 -4.60 11.09 1.08
CA LEU A 116 -4.52 12.26 0.20
C LEU A 116 -5.60 12.25 -0.88
N ALA A 117 -6.10 11.08 -1.26
CA ALA A 117 -7.23 10.98 -2.20
C ALA A 117 -8.53 11.48 -1.55
N ARG A 118 -8.70 11.21 -0.24
CA ARG A 118 -9.91 11.61 0.51
C ARG A 118 -9.80 13.03 1.07
N VAL A 119 -8.61 13.40 1.56
CA VAL A 119 -8.33 14.69 2.18
C VAL A 119 -7.09 15.29 1.49
N PRO A 120 -7.25 16.15 0.49
CA PRO A 120 -6.12 16.65 -0.29
C PRO A 120 -5.09 17.49 0.49
N ASP A 121 -5.49 18.10 1.61
CA ASP A 121 -4.60 18.91 2.45
C ASP A 121 -4.80 18.52 3.93
N PRO A 122 -4.36 17.31 4.32
CA PRO A 122 -4.62 16.83 5.68
C PRO A 122 -3.76 17.57 6.70
N SER A 123 -4.35 17.81 7.87
CA SER A 123 -3.63 18.30 9.04
C SER A 123 -2.65 17.23 9.55
N GLU A 124 -1.69 17.66 10.37
CA GLU A 124 -0.75 16.74 11.01
C GLU A 124 -1.50 15.66 11.84
N ALA A 125 -2.58 16.06 12.53
CA ALA A 125 -3.37 15.14 13.34
C ALA A 125 -4.03 14.06 12.47
N GLU A 126 -4.58 14.43 11.31
CA GLU A 126 -5.19 13.48 10.37
C GLU A 126 -4.15 12.51 9.80
N ILE A 127 -2.96 13.02 9.49
CA ILE A 127 -1.85 12.16 9.01
C ILE A 127 -1.46 11.15 10.08
N ARG A 128 -1.28 11.61 11.32
CA ARG A 128 -0.92 10.73 12.45
C ARG A 128 -2.00 9.67 12.68
N GLN A 129 -3.26 10.07 12.61
CA GLN A 129 -4.39 9.16 12.80
C GLN A 129 -4.45 8.11 11.68
N ALA A 130 -4.29 8.51 10.43
CA ALA A 130 -4.32 7.60 9.29
C ALA A 130 -3.20 6.56 9.37
N LEU A 131 -1.99 7.01 9.75
CA LEU A 131 -0.82 6.13 9.81
C LEU A 131 -0.71 5.34 11.12
N ALA A 132 -1.60 5.58 12.10
CA ALA A 132 -1.54 4.91 13.41
C ALA A 132 -1.64 3.38 13.30
N GLY A 133 -2.30 2.87 12.25
CA GLY A 133 -2.41 1.44 11.99
C GLY A 133 -1.22 0.82 11.26
N ASN A 134 -0.16 1.60 11.00
CA ASN A 134 1.05 1.12 10.34
C ASN A 134 2.22 1.24 11.30
N LEU A 135 2.63 0.13 11.90
CA LEU A 135 3.66 0.12 12.94
C LEU A 135 5.06 0.26 12.33
N CYS A 136 5.88 1.05 13.00
CA CYS A 136 7.28 1.26 12.60
C CYS A 136 8.17 1.20 13.84
N MET A 137 9.22 0.41 13.78
CA MET A 137 10.18 0.26 14.89
C MET A 137 11.43 1.12 14.72
N CYS A 138 11.59 1.77 13.55
CA CYS A 138 12.80 2.58 13.28
C CYS A 138 12.57 4.07 13.51
N THR A 139 11.51 4.63 12.92
CA THR A 139 11.28 6.07 12.82
C THR A 139 9.96 6.53 13.44
N UNK A 140 9.21 5.63 13.57
CA UNK A 140 7.88 5.84 14.05
C UNK A 140 7.25 7.18 13.82
N UNK A 141 7.24 7.96 14.39
CA UNK A 141 6.59 9.21 14.39
C UNK A 141 7.17 10.23 13.45
N UNK A 142 8.23 10.08 13.32
CA UNK A 142 8.93 10.98 12.48
C UNK A 142 8.66 10.79 11.00
N UNK A 143 8.45 9.72 10.77
CA UNK A 143 8.13 9.40 9.44
C UNK A 143 6.81 9.89 8.96
N UNK A 144 6.11 9.88 9.77
CA UNK A 144 4.81 10.34 9.49
C UNK A 144 4.75 11.85 9.23
N UNK A 145 5.43 12.36 9.76
CA UNK A 145 5.49 13.75 9.59
C UNK A 145 6.19 14.13 8.29
N UNK A 146 6.93 13.37 8.08
CA UNK A 146 7.62 13.55 6.86
C UNK A 146 6.74 13.29 5.64
N UNK A 147 6.08 12.48 5.77
CA UNK A 147 5.15 12.22 4.75
C UNK A 147 4.10 13.29 4.61
N UNK A 148 4.03 13.76 5.53
CA UNK A 148 3.15 14.85 5.59
C UNK A 148 3.74 16.12 5.04
N UNK A 149 4.66 15.96 5.11
CA UNK A 149 5.34 17.06 4.62
C UNK A 149 5.62 16.87 3.17
N UNK A 150 5.19 15.90 2.79
CA UNK A 150 5.33 15.82 1.56
C UNK A 150 5.37 17.13 1.16
N PRO A 151 6.27 17.36 0.16
CA PRO A 151 6.46 18.71 -0.36
C PRO A 151 5.12 19.25 -0.89
N ARG A 152 4.85 20.46 -0.61
CA ARG A 152 3.66 21.14 -1.14
C ARG A 152 3.57 21.02 -2.68
N SER A 153 4.70 20.81 -3.33
CA SER A 153 4.78 20.51 -4.76
C SER A 153 4.10 19.19 -5.13
N ALA A 154 4.23 18.17 -4.27
CA ALA A 154 3.57 16.87 -4.49
C ALA A 154 2.04 16.97 -4.34
N ARG A 155 1.58 17.94 -3.54
CA ARG A 155 0.13 18.19 -3.36
C ARG A 155 -0.47 18.92 -4.59
N ARG A 156 0.33 19.70 -5.31
CA ARG A 156 -0.14 20.51 -6.46
C ARG A 156 -0.23 19.71 -7.77
N SER A 157 0.54 18.63 -7.91
CA SER A 157 0.55 17.86 -9.16
C SER A 157 -0.75 17.09 -9.42
N ARG A 158 -1.55 16.83 -8.38
CA ARG A 158 -2.85 16.14 -8.53
C ARG A 158 -3.94 17.02 -9.15
N ALA A 159 -3.84 18.35 -8.98
CA ALA A 159 -4.80 19.28 -9.56
C ALA A 159 -4.68 19.38 -11.10
N ALA A 160 -3.59 18.86 -11.67
CA ALA A 160 -3.30 18.93 -13.09
C ALA A 160 -3.71 17.67 -13.88
N HIS A 161 -4.19 16.62 -13.18
CA HIS A 161 -4.54 15.33 -13.81
C HIS A 161 -5.96 14.85 -13.47
N ALA A 162 -6.82 15.75 -13.00
CA ALA A 162 -8.25 15.49 -12.76
C ALA A 162 -9.12 15.99 -13.92
#